data_15a5d4801df6b4943f028b2dd2a57e05
#
_entry.id   15a5d4801df6b4943f028b2dd2a57e05
#
_cell.length_a   1.000
_cell.length_b   1.000
_cell.length_c   1.000
_cell.angle_alpha   90.00
_cell.angle_beta   90.00
_cell.angle_gamma   90.00
#
_symmetry.space_group_name_H-M   'P 1'
#
loop_
_entity.id
_entity.type
_entity.pdbx_description
1 polymer ?
#
loop_
_entity_poly.entity_id
_entity_poly.type
_entity_poly.pdbx_seq_one_letter_code
_entity_poly.pdbx_strand_id
1 'polypeptide(L)'
;MSTADYEQVLSRFHGDEGELIPILQGIQGNLGFISEDAVREVSHFLRISENHIFGVASFYSQFRFSAPGRNSIKVCLGTACHVRGGEILAHQLERELGILPGQTTADQRYDLQRVACLGCCALAPVVAINNDIYSRMNVMRLKKTLTEYA
;
A
#
# COMPACT_ATOMS: atom_id res chain seq x y z
N MET A 1 1.50 11.98 15.67
CA MET A 1 0.14 11.41 15.72
C MET A 1 -0.29 11.32 17.15
N SER A 2 -1.45 11.85 17.45
CA SER A 2 -1.91 11.88 18.83
C SER A 2 -2.59 10.56 19.19
N THR A 3 -2.46 10.14 20.44
CA THR A 3 -3.12 8.98 21.05
C THR A 3 -4.64 9.02 20.81
N ALA A 4 -5.21 10.20 20.65
CA ALA A 4 -6.64 10.42 20.43
C ALA A 4 -7.17 9.76 19.13
N ASP A 5 -6.36 9.64 18.09
CA ASP A 5 -6.78 9.04 16.82
C ASP A 5 -7.00 7.52 16.94
N TYR A 6 -6.18 6.87 17.75
CA TYR A 6 -6.33 5.43 18.02
C TYR A 6 -7.49 5.15 18.95
N GLU A 7 -7.65 5.98 19.99
CA GLU A 7 -8.75 5.84 20.95
C GLU A 7 -10.11 5.91 20.26
N GLN A 8 -10.26 6.78 19.27
CA GLN A 8 -11.50 6.90 18.52
C GLN A 8 -11.86 5.62 17.75
N VAL A 9 -10.86 4.94 17.20
CA VAL A 9 -11.07 3.65 16.53
C VAL A 9 -11.35 2.57 17.57
N LEU A 10 -10.53 2.46 18.60
CA LEU A 10 -10.60 1.41 19.62
C LEU A 10 -11.88 1.47 20.44
N SER A 11 -12.45 2.66 20.64
CA SER A 11 -13.69 2.84 21.40
C SER A 11 -14.91 2.13 20.79
N ARG A 12 -14.82 1.71 19.53
CA ARG A 12 -15.87 0.97 18.83
C ARG A 12 -15.83 -0.54 19.05
N PHE A 13 -14.78 -1.03 19.73
CA PHE A 13 -14.49 -2.45 19.91
C PHE A 13 -14.47 -2.81 21.41
N HIS A 14 -14.54 -4.10 21.69
CA HIS A 14 -14.66 -4.61 23.06
C HIS A 14 -13.32 -5.13 23.64
N GLY A 15 -12.31 -5.31 22.81
CA GLY A 15 -11.01 -5.85 23.20
C GLY A 15 -10.88 -7.35 23.01
N ASP A 16 -11.68 -7.93 22.15
CA ASP A 16 -11.60 -9.34 21.79
C ASP A 16 -10.52 -9.56 20.70
N GLU A 17 -9.75 -10.62 20.81
CA GLU A 17 -8.69 -10.96 19.85
C GLU A 17 -9.23 -11.11 18.42
N GLY A 18 -10.46 -11.59 18.26
CA GLY A 18 -11.13 -11.71 16.96
C GLY A 18 -11.44 -10.38 16.27
N GLU A 19 -11.29 -9.26 16.98
CA GLU A 19 -11.51 -7.91 16.42
C GLU A 19 -10.25 -7.32 15.77
N LEU A 20 -9.12 -8.04 15.75
CA LEU A 20 -7.84 -7.54 15.25
C LEU A 20 -7.94 -6.99 13.83
N ILE A 21 -8.50 -7.74 12.90
CA ILE A 21 -8.61 -7.32 11.49
C ILE A 21 -9.49 -6.08 11.34
N PRO A 22 -10.71 -6.02 11.89
CA PRO A 22 -11.54 -4.80 11.84
C PRO A 22 -10.86 -3.58 12.48
N ILE A 23 -10.12 -3.76 13.57
CA ILE A 23 -9.38 -2.67 14.22
C ILE A 23 -8.28 -2.13 13.28
N LEU A 24 -7.48 -3.01 12.69
CA LEU A 24 -6.43 -2.63 11.76
C LEU A 24 -7.00 -1.93 10.51
N GLN A 25 -8.14 -2.39 10.00
CA GLN A 25 -8.85 -1.74 8.90
C GLN A 25 -9.31 -0.32 9.28
N GLY A 26 -9.83 -0.15 10.48
CA GLY A 26 -10.24 1.16 10.99
C GLY A 26 -9.07 2.13 11.15
N ILE A 27 -7.96 1.66 11.69
CA ILE A 27 -6.74 2.46 11.83
C ILE A 27 -6.19 2.86 10.46
N GLN A 28 -6.05 1.91 9.55
CA GLN A 28 -5.55 2.22 8.21
C GLN A 28 -6.49 3.13 7.42
N GLY A 29 -7.80 2.99 7.61
CA GLY A 29 -8.80 3.87 7.01
C GLY A 29 -8.64 5.34 7.44
N ASN A 30 -8.28 5.57 8.69
CA ASN A 30 -8.08 6.91 9.23
C ASN A 30 -6.69 7.48 8.93
N LEU A 31 -5.65 6.67 9.05
CA LEU A 31 -4.25 7.12 9.00
C LEU A 31 -3.56 6.83 7.67
N GLY A 32 -4.15 5.98 6.84
CA GLY A 32 -3.58 5.53 5.58
C GLY A 32 -2.57 4.39 5.70
N PHE A 33 -2.12 4.07 6.90
CA PHE A 33 -1.17 2.99 7.16
C PHE A 33 -1.22 2.56 8.63
N ILE A 34 -0.54 1.47 8.97
CA ILE A 34 -0.41 0.96 10.34
C ILE A 34 0.99 1.32 10.84
N SER A 35 1.07 2.29 11.76
CA SER A 35 2.32 2.72 12.37
C SER A 35 2.76 1.77 13.50
N GLU A 36 4.03 1.85 13.90
CA GLU A 36 4.53 1.10 15.06
C GLU A 36 3.77 1.47 16.35
N ASP A 37 3.44 2.75 16.52
CA ASP A 37 2.65 3.21 17.66
C ASP A 37 1.24 2.61 17.64
N ALA A 38 0.62 2.52 16.46
CA ALA A 38 -0.68 1.85 16.31
C ALA A 38 -0.62 0.38 16.71
N VAL A 39 0.41 -0.33 16.29
CA VAL A 39 0.62 -1.74 16.68
C VAL A 39 0.75 -1.87 18.18
N ARG A 40 1.49 -0.99 18.83
CA ARG A 40 1.66 -0.96 20.28
C ARG A 40 0.35 -0.74 21.02
N GLU A 41 -0.44 0.23 20.58
CA GLU A 41 -1.76 0.54 21.17
C GLU A 41 -2.74 -0.64 20.99
N VAL A 42 -2.78 -1.26 19.83
CA VAL A 42 -3.61 -2.44 19.58
C VAL A 42 -3.16 -3.63 20.42
N SER A 43 -1.85 -3.83 20.56
CA SER A 43 -1.27 -4.85 21.44
C SER A 43 -1.76 -4.72 22.88
N HIS A 44 -1.73 -3.51 23.41
CA HIS A 44 -2.24 -3.24 24.76
C HIS A 44 -3.75 -3.45 24.86
N PHE A 45 -4.50 -2.99 23.90
CA PHE A 45 -5.97 -3.07 23.88
C PHE A 45 -6.48 -4.52 23.81
N LEU A 46 -5.90 -5.32 22.91
CA LEU A 46 -6.28 -6.73 22.70
C LEU A 46 -5.53 -7.70 23.61
N ARG A 47 -4.50 -7.24 24.33
CA ARG A 47 -3.63 -8.07 25.16
C ARG A 47 -2.95 -9.21 24.40
N ILE A 48 -2.51 -8.93 23.19
CA ILE A 48 -1.76 -9.84 22.33
C ILE A 48 -0.40 -9.23 21.99
N SER A 49 0.56 -10.06 21.58
CA SER A 49 1.90 -9.57 21.26
C SER A 49 1.94 -8.73 19.98
N GLU A 50 2.84 -7.76 19.93
CA GLU A 50 3.09 -6.97 18.73
C GLU A 50 3.50 -7.87 17.54
N ASN A 51 4.32 -8.90 17.81
CA ASN A 51 4.73 -9.87 16.79
C ASN A 51 3.54 -10.61 16.18
N HIS A 52 2.53 -10.95 16.96
CA HIS A 52 1.31 -11.56 16.46
C HIS A 52 0.56 -10.60 15.51
N ILE A 53 0.47 -9.33 15.89
CA ILE A 53 -0.18 -8.30 15.07
C ILE A 53 0.57 -8.11 13.74
N PHE A 54 1.90 -8.00 13.77
CA PHE A 54 2.72 -7.90 12.57
C PHE A 54 2.58 -9.14 11.68
N GLY A 55 2.56 -10.33 12.27
CA GLY A 55 2.37 -11.59 11.55
C GLY A 55 1.04 -11.63 10.81
N VAL A 56 -0.05 -11.27 11.46
CA VAL A 56 -1.38 -11.20 10.85
C VAL A 56 -1.43 -10.11 9.78
N ALA A 57 -0.98 -8.90 10.11
CA ALA A 57 -1.05 -7.77 9.18
C ALA A 57 -0.16 -7.97 7.94
N SER A 58 0.99 -8.62 8.06
CA SER A 58 1.86 -8.94 6.92
C SER A 58 1.30 -10.03 6.02
N PHE A 59 0.48 -10.93 6.56
CA PHE A 59 -0.20 -11.97 5.78
C PHE A 59 -1.26 -11.38 4.82
N TYR A 60 -1.96 -10.34 5.25
CA TYR A 60 -3.00 -9.68 4.45
C TYR A 60 -2.41 -8.51 3.65
N SER A 61 -2.41 -8.61 2.33
CA SER A 61 -1.82 -7.62 1.43
C SER A 61 -2.48 -6.23 1.48
N GLN A 62 -3.68 -6.12 2.05
CA GLN A 62 -4.38 -4.84 2.22
C GLN A 62 -3.71 -3.90 3.22
N PHE A 63 -2.95 -4.44 4.17
CA PHE A 63 -2.30 -3.63 5.21
C PHE A 63 -0.93 -3.13 4.76
N ARG A 64 -0.63 -1.89 5.12
CA ARG A 64 0.66 -1.26 4.81
C ARG A 64 1.22 -0.63 6.06
N PHE A 65 2.54 -0.71 6.20
CA PHE A 65 3.28 -0.24 7.37
C PHE A 65 4.04 1.07 7.14
N SER A 66 3.97 1.62 5.94
CA SER A 66 4.58 2.91 5.59
C SER A 66 3.52 3.90 5.16
N ALA A 67 3.75 5.17 5.48
CA ALA A 67 2.86 6.25 5.10
C ALA A 67 2.66 6.26 3.58
N PRO A 68 1.42 6.49 3.08
CA PRO A 68 1.19 6.63 1.66
C PRO A 68 1.87 7.89 1.11
N GLY A 69 2.34 7.81 -0.14
CA GLY A 69 2.79 8.99 -0.85
C GLY A 69 1.63 9.87 -1.32
N ARG A 70 1.94 11.07 -1.76
CA ARG A 70 0.94 11.96 -2.39
C ARG A 70 0.35 11.33 -3.64
N ASN A 71 1.16 10.55 -4.37
CA ASN A 71 0.74 9.82 -5.55
C ASN A 71 1.01 8.33 -5.34
N SER A 72 -0.01 7.51 -5.45
CA SER A 72 0.09 6.06 -5.31
C SER A 72 0.24 5.41 -6.68
N ILE A 73 1.34 4.70 -6.89
CA ILE A 73 1.63 3.98 -8.13
C ILE A 73 1.40 2.49 -7.92
N LYS A 74 0.53 1.91 -8.74
CA LYS A 74 0.22 0.48 -8.74
C LYS A 74 0.62 -0.14 -10.05
N VAL A 75 1.50 -1.13 -10.01
CA VAL A 75 1.91 -1.90 -11.19
C VAL A 75 1.17 -3.23 -11.19
N CYS A 76 0.43 -3.50 -12.25
CA CYS A 76 -0.24 -4.79 -12.42
C CYS A 76 0.75 -5.87 -12.83
N LEU A 77 0.80 -6.96 -12.07
CA LEU A 77 1.60 -8.15 -12.34
C LEU A 77 0.74 -9.40 -12.56
N GLY A 78 -0.53 -9.20 -12.90
CA GLY A 78 -1.40 -10.28 -13.36
C GLY A 78 -0.83 -10.94 -14.63
N THR A 79 -1.33 -12.12 -14.97
CA THR A 79 -0.78 -12.95 -16.05
C THR A 79 -0.61 -12.18 -17.36
N ALA A 80 -1.62 -11.46 -17.83
CA ALA A 80 -1.55 -10.72 -19.08
C ALA A 80 -0.53 -9.58 -19.03
N CYS A 81 -0.48 -8.83 -17.92
CA CYS A 81 0.46 -7.73 -17.74
C CYS A 81 1.89 -8.23 -17.58
N HIS A 82 2.10 -9.33 -16.86
CA HIS A 82 3.40 -9.96 -16.68
C HIS A 82 3.99 -10.41 -18.02
N VAL A 83 3.21 -11.12 -18.83
CA VAL A 83 3.64 -11.59 -20.18
C VAL A 83 4.00 -10.40 -21.09
N ARG A 84 3.33 -9.27 -20.94
CA ARG A 84 3.56 -8.07 -21.77
C ARG A 84 4.57 -7.09 -21.17
N GLY A 85 5.36 -7.50 -20.21
CA GLY A 85 6.47 -6.71 -19.66
C GLY A 85 6.16 -5.93 -18.40
N GLY A 86 5.12 -6.29 -17.63
CA GLY A 86 4.79 -5.66 -16.36
C GLY A 86 5.93 -5.70 -15.35
N GLU A 87 6.70 -6.80 -15.31
CA GLU A 87 7.86 -6.93 -14.44
C GLU A 87 8.98 -5.93 -14.80
N ILE A 88 9.19 -5.66 -16.08
CA ILE A 88 10.16 -4.66 -16.55
C ILE A 88 9.74 -3.26 -16.07
N LEU A 89 8.45 -2.96 -16.14
CA LEU A 89 7.91 -1.68 -15.65
C LEU A 89 8.08 -1.56 -14.13
N ALA A 90 7.84 -2.63 -13.39
CA ALA A 90 8.03 -2.66 -11.94
C ALA A 90 9.48 -2.37 -11.57
N HIS A 91 10.43 -3.04 -12.18
CA HIS A 91 11.86 -2.81 -11.95
C HIS A 91 12.30 -1.40 -12.37
N GLN A 92 11.74 -0.89 -13.45
CA GLN A 92 12.04 0.48 -13.87
C GLN A 92 11.54 1.51 -12.84
N LEU A 93 10.34 1.31 -12.30
CA LEU A 93 9.81 2.16 -11.22
C LEU A 93 10.65 2.08 -9.95
N GLU A 94 11.08 0.90 -9.55
CA GLU A 94 11.97 0.71 -8.41
C GLU A 94 13.27 1.52 -8.58
N ARG A 95 13.84 1.54 -9.78
CA ARG A 95 15.05 2.32 -10.09
C ARG A 95 14.78 3.83 -10.11
N GLU A 96 13.73 4.27 -10.78
CA GLU A 96 13.41 5.70 -10.92
C GLU A 96 13.04 6.33 -9.57
N LEU A 97 12.36 5.61 -8.72
CA LEU A 97 11.91 6.11 -7.43
C LEU A 97 12.90 5.81 -6.29
N GLY A 98 13.83 4.88 -6.49
CA GLY A 98 14.78 4.46 -5.47
C GLY A 98 14.15 3.75 -4.28
N ILE A 99 13.00 3.11 -4.48
CA ILE A 99 12.25 2.39 -3.45
C ILE A 99 11.85 1.01 -3.93
N LEU A 100 11.56 0.13 -2.99
CA LEU A 100 10.97 -1.19 -3.24
C LEU A 100 9.44 -1.15 -3.15
N PRO A 101 8.73 -2.15 -3.69
CA PRO A 101 7.28 -2.27 -3.52
C PRO A 101 6.89 -2.28 -2.04
N GLY A 102 5.85 -1.54 -1.71
CA GLY A 102 5.38 -1.35 -0.34
C GLY A 102 6.05 -0.18 0.37
N GLN A 103 6.98 0.50 -0.24
CA GLN A 103 7.68 1.66 0.31
C GLN A 103 7.18 2.97 -0.29
N THR A 104 7.51 4.06 0.41
CA THR A 104 7.24 5.44 -0.02
C THR A 104 8.56 6.19 -0.17
N THR A 105 8.67 7.07 -1.16
CA THR A 105 9.86 7.89 -1.37
C THR A 105 10.12 8.81 -0.16
N ALA A 106 11.40 9.17 0.07
CA ALA A 106 11.80 10.00 1.20
C ALA A 106 11.10 11.37 1.21
N ASP A 107 10.80 11.93 0.04
CA ASP A 107 10.04 13.17 -0.12
C ASP A 107 8.52 13.00 0.00
N GLN A 108 8.05 11.77 0.26
CA GLN A 108 6.65 11.38 0.35
C GLN A 108 5.83 11.74 -0.92
N ARG A 109 6.48 11.82 -2.06
CA ARG A 109 5.83 12.12 -3.33
C ARG A 109 5.12 10.91 -3.92
N TYR A 110 5.76 9.74 -3.88
CA TYR A 110 5.28 8.51 -4.47
C TYR A 110 5.34 7.35 -3.49
N ASP A 111 4.35 6.48 -3.54
CA ASP A 111 4.44 5.12 -3.02
C ASP A 111 4.27 4.12 -4.16
N LEU A 112 4.91 2.96 -4.04
CA LEU A 112 4.90 1.92 -5.04
C LEU A 112 4.26 0.65 -4.51
N GLN A 113 3.31 0.11 -5.26
CA GLN A 113 2.66 -1.16 -4.94
C GLN A 113 2.65 -2.08 -6.14
N ARG A 114 2.85 -3.37 -5.89
CA ARG A 114 2.58 -4.44 -6.85
C ARG A 114 1.18 -4.98 -6.60
N VAL A 115 0.38 -5.10 -7.63
CA VAL A 115 -0.96 -5.66 -7.52
C VAL A 115 -1.12 -6.87 -8.45
N ALA A 116 -1.93 -7.84 -8.00
CA ALA A 116 -2.15 -9.06 -8.76
C ALA A 116 -2.96 -8.82 -10.03
N CYS A 117 -3.94 -7.91 -9.98
CA CYS A 117 -4.75 -7.55 -11.15
C CYS A 117 -5.48 -6.23 -10.90
N LEU A 118 -5.50 -5.35 -11.91
CA LEU A 118 -6.31 -4.12 -11.92
C LEU A 118 -7.63 -4.28 -12.69
N GLY A 119 -7.91 -5.49 -13.22
CA GLY A 119 -9.12 -5.76 -13.98
C GLY A 119 -9.13 -5.23 -15.41
N CYS A 120 -7.98 -4.77 -15.93
CA CYS A 120 -7.85 -4.16 -17.26
C CYS A 120 -6.94 -5.00 -18.18
N CYS A 121 -7.08 -6.33 -18.18
CA CYS A 121 -6.18 -7.25 -18.88
C CYS A 121 -6.09 -7.00 -20.39
N ALA A 122 -7.16 -6.53 -21.03
CA ALA A 122 -7.17 -6.18 -22.46
C ALA A 122 -6.26 -5.00 -22.79
N LEU A 123 -5.91 -4.19 -21.79
CA LEU A 123 -5.10 -2.97 -21.92
C LEU A 123 -3.66 -3.16 -21.43
N ALA A 124 -3.26 -4.40 -21.16
CA ALA A 124 -1.94 -4.73 -20.61
C ALA A 124 -0.77 -4.26 -21.49
N PRO A 125 0.38 -3.88 -20.92
CA PRO A 125 0.62 -3.77 -19.47
C PRO A 125 0.03 -2.49 -18.88
N VAL A 126 -0.50 -2.58 -17.66
CA VAL A 126 -1.26 -1.49 -17.01
C VAL A 126 -0.53 -0.99 -15.77
N VAL A 127 -0.47 0.32 -15.65
CA VAL A 127 0.00 1.04 -14.45
C VAL A 127 -1.09 2.00 -14.03
N ALA A 128 -1.45 2.03 -12.75
CA ALA A 128 -2.35 3.02 -12.19
C ALA A 128 -1.56 4.03 -11.35
N ILE A 129 -1.85 5.31 -11.52
CA ILE A 129 -1.32 6.38 -10.67
C ILE A 129 -2.53 7.09 -10.07
N ASN A 130 -2.69 7.00 -8.76
CA ASN A 130 -3.90 7.41 -8.06
C ASN A 130 -5.12 6.66 -8.63
N ASN A 131 -6.09 7.36 -9.19
CA ASN A 131 -7.27 6.78 -9.83
C ASN A 131 -7.15 6.69 -11.36
N ASP A 132 -6.06 7.20 -11.92
CA ASP A 132 -5.85 7.19 -13.37
C ASP A 132 -5.19 5.90 -13.82
N ILE A 133 -5.77 5.27 -14.84
CA ILE A 133 -5.26 4.02 -15.41
C ILE A 133 -4.58 4.30 -16.74
N TYR A 134 -3.32 3.88 -16.82
CA TYR A 134 -2.50 4.02 -18.03
C TYR A 134 -2.34 2.66 -18.69
N SER A 135 -2.95 2.52 -19.85
CA SER A 135 -2.91 1.29 -20.64
C SER A 135 -1.66 1.21 -21.53
N ARG A 136 -1.29 -0.01 -21.89
CA ARG A 136 -0.17 -0.27 -22.82
C ARG A 136 1.08 0.54 -22.48
N MET A 137 1.43 0.55 -21.21
CA MET A 137 2.55 1.31 -20.67
C MET A 137 3.88 0.74 -21.21
N ASN A 138 4.84 1.63 -21.45
CA ASN A 138 6.23 1.27 -21.73
C ASN A 138 7.16 2.17 -20.91
N VAL A 139 8.45 1.85 -20.91
CA VAL A 139 9.45 2.56 -20.08
C VAL A 139 9.54 4.05 -20.46
N MET A 140 9.52 4.39 -21.73
CA MET A 140 9.60 5.79 -22.17
C MET A 140 8.38 6.59 -21.75
N ARG A 141 7.20 6.01 -21.98
CA ARG A 141 5.93 6.64 -21.61
C ARG A 141 5.80 6.75 -20.08
N LEU A 142 6.29 5.77 -19.34
CA LEU A 142 6.30 5.79 -17.88
C LEU A 142 7.11 6.97 -17.35
N LYS A 143 8.32 7.21 -17.85
CA LYS A 143 9.15 8.35 -17.47
C LYS A 143 8.46 9.68 -17.73
N LYS A 144 7.85 9.82 -18.89
CA LYS A 144 7.09 11.03 -19.26
C LYS A 144 5.90 11.22 -18.32
N THR A 145 5.14 10.18 -18.04
CA THR A 145 3.97 10.24 -17.17
C THR A 145 4.36 10.64 -15.75
N LEU A 146 5.45 10.10 -15.20
CA LEU A 146 5.93 10.47 -13.86
C LEU A 146 6.27 11.96 -13.75
N THR A 147 6.76 12.59 -14.81
CA THR A 147 7.05 14.03 -14.78
C THR A 147 5.80 14.89 -14.67
N GLU A 148 4.65 14.40 -15.10
CA GLU A 148 3.36 15.10 -14.99
C GLU A 148 2.85 15.16 -13.54
N TYR A 149 3.30 14.26 -12.67
CA TYR A 149 2.95 14.20 -11.24
C TYR A 149 4.01 14.82 -10.33
N ALA A 150 5.00 15.44 -10.90
CA ALA A 150 6.11 16.03 -10.15
C ALA A 150 5.71 17.25 -9.30
#